data_b748dc11ae6fe48976ee13b734d04374
#
_entry.id   b748dc11ae6fe48976ee13b734d04374
#
_cell.length_a   1.000
_cell.length_b   1.000
_cell.length_c   1.000
_cell.angle_alpha   90.00
_cell.angle_beta   90.00
_cell.angle_gamma   90.00
#
_symmetry.space_group_name_H-M   'P 1'
#
loop_
_entity.id
_entity.type
_entity.pdbx_description
1 polymer ?
#
loop_
_entity_poly.entity_id
_entity_poly.type
_entity_poly.pdbx_seq_one_letter_code
_entity_poly.pdbx_strand_id
1 'polypeptide(L)'
;MKAQVLLPKVFNFPFTYNSKIKGKIGNLVEVPFGSKKEIGVIWKNNYEEPKNIKIKEISKKTEYSIDKKLIDFIEWFSSYNMVPIGLVLKMVIGNTDKFINIKDDSIILKKTEKKNFDLNEEQFAALKFLEKTKNKFDVSVLQGTTGSGKTLVYFERIKKIIKKNNQALVLLPEIFLTNDFKSRFEDFFGFEPAIWHSKISPKQKRLIWKGIINNKIKILVGARSALLLPFKKLGIIIVDEEHDASYKQDEGVIYNARDMAISRANFERIPVNLVTSVPSIETYNNIKNKKYRHIKIFKRFDDYP
;
A
#
# COMPACT_ATOMS: atom_id res chain seq x y z
N MET A 1 13.96 -16.27 26.17
CA MET A 1 13.79 -16.51 24.72
C MET A 1 14.66 -15.53 23.97
N LYS A 2 15.09 -15.89 22.76
CA LYS A 2 15.81 -14.98 21.87
C LYS A 2 14.97 -14.66 20.65
N ALA A 3 15.08 -13.45 20.11
CA ALA A 3 14.37 -13.00 18.91
C ALA A 3 15.31 -12.23 18.00
N GLN A 4 15.16 -12.43 16.69
CA GLN A 4 15.84 -11.62 15.69
C GLN A 4 14.97 -10.44 15.30
N VAL A 5 15.50 -9.23 15.45
CA VAL A 5 14.79 -7.97 15.19
C VAL A 5 15.47 -7.26 14.03
N LEU A 6 14.70 -7.03 12.95
CA LEU A 6 15.14 -6.22 11.83
C LEU A 6 14.94 -4.74 12.18
N LEU A 7 16.00 -3.93 11.99
CA LEU A 7 15.96 -2.50 12.24
C LEU A 7 15.79 -1.71 10.93
N PRO A 8 15.10 -0.54 10.96
CA PRO A 8 14.89 0.31 9.78
C PRO A 8 16.16 1.12 9.43
N LYS A 9 17.24 0.44 9.15
CA LYS A 9 18.58 0.98 8.87
C LYS A 9 19.23 0.25 7.71
N VAL A 10 20.42 0.67 7.29
CA VAL A 10 21.15 0.15 6.14
C VAL A 10 21.79 -1.23 6.41
N PHE A 11 21.01 -2.17 6.93
CA PHE A 11 21.47 -3.54 7.21
C PHE A 11 20.69 -4.55 6.41
N ASN A 12 21.37 -5.64 6.01
CA ASN A 12 20.81 -6.77 5.29
C ASN A 12 20.38 -7.94 6.19
N PHE A 13 20.48 -7.78 7.50
CA PHE A 13 20.24 -8.84 8.47
C PHE A 13 19.58 -8.30 9.74
N PRO A 14 18.78 -9.14 10.43
CA PRO A 14 18.24 -8.80 11.73
C PRO A 14 19.27 -9.00 12.83
N PHE A 15 19.12 -8.23 13.91
CA PHE A 15 19.96 -8.33 15.11
C PHE A 15 19.29 -9.20 16.17
N THR A 16 20.11 -9.91 16.96
CA THR A 16 19.61 -10.77 18.03
C THR A 16 19.45 -9.99 19.32
N TYR A 17 18.30 -10.22 19.97
CA TYR A 17 17.96 -9.68 21.27
C TYR A 17 17.43 -10.77 22.20
N ASN A 18 17.72 -10.65 23.52
CA ASN A 18 17.02 -11.42 24.54
C ASN A 18 15.59 -10.88 24.67
N SER A 19 14.62 -11.78 24.86
CA SER A 19 13.22 -11.41 25.03
C SER A 19 12.62 -12.14 26.21
N LYS A 20 12.15 -11.37 27.20
CA LYS A 20 11.22 -11.85 28.26
C LYS A 20 9.77 -11.79 27.77
N ILE A 21 9.53 -11.09 26.67
CA ILE A 21 8.20 -10.82 26.13
C ILE A 21 7.90 -11.89 25.07
N LYS A 22 6.73 -12.54 25.17
CA LYS A 22 6.24 -13.46 24.15
C LYS A 22 5.87 -12.67 22.88
N GLY A 23 6.86 -12.54 21.96
CA GLY A 23 6.70 -11.85 20.69
C GLY A 23 6.44 -12.83 19.54
N LYS A 24 5.61 -12.41 18.58
CA LYS A 24 5.38 -13.12 17.31
C LYS A 24 6.12 -12.39 16.19
N ILE A 25 6.49 -13.11 15.14
CA ILE A 25 7.00 -12.52 13.89
C ILE A 25 6.04 -11.41 13.43
N GLY A 26 6.59 -10.27 13.03
CA GLY A 26 5.83 -9.10 12.63
C GLY A 26 5.54 -8.10 13.76
N ASN A 27 5.69 -8.45 15.03
CA ASN A 27 5.49 -7.48 16.11
C ASN A 27 6.53 -6.36 16.06
N LEU A 28 6.08 -5.11 16.20
CA LEU A 28 6.97 -3.97 16.38
C LEU A 28 7.43 -3.91 17.84
N VAL A 29 8.73 -3.80 18.03
CA VAL A 29 9.38 -3.77 19.35
C VAL A 29 10.38 -2.62 19.44
N GLU A 30 10.50 -2.06 20.64
CA GLU A 30 11.54 -1.10 20.99
C GLU A 30 12.77 -1.85 21.51
N VAL A 31 13.91 -1.58 20.91
CA VAL A 31 15.17 -2.23 21.26
C VAL A 31 16.30 -1.20 21.44
N PRO A 32 17.28 -1.44 22.32
CA PRO A 32 18.45 -0.61 22.44
C PRO A 32 19.42 -0.85 21.26
N PHE A 33 19.76 0.21 20.54
CA PHE A 33 20.73 0.16 19.44
C PHE A 33 21.74 1.32 19.57
N GLY A 34 23.01 0.98 19.79
CA GLY A 34 24.03 1.97 20.22
C GLY A 34 23.64 2.62 21.55
N SER A 35 23.60 3.95 21.58
CA SER A 35 23.17 4.77 22.72
C SER A 35 21.69 5.14 22.68
N LYS A 36 20.94 4.73 21.63
CA LYS A 36 19.56 5.12 21.40
C LYS A 36 18.64 3.90 21.50
N LYS A 37 17.33 4.17 21.57
CA LYS A 37 16.27 3.18 21.36
C LYS A 37 15.72 3.31 19.96
N GLU A 38 15.47 2.19 19.31
CA GLU A 38 14.95 2.11 17.95
C GLU A 38 13.73 1.18 17.90
N ILE A 39 12.83 1.48 16.98
CA ILE A 39 11.72 0.55 16.71
C ILE A 39 12.16 -0.39 15.58
N GLY A 40 12.09 -1.68 15.87
CA GLY A 40 12.32 -2.74 14.89
C GLY A 40 11.15 -3.70 14.82
N VAL A 41 11.26 -4.69 13.97
CA VAL A 41 10.25 -5.74 13.78
C VAL A 41 10.87 -7.10 14.09
N ILE A 42 10.17 -7.92 14.90
CA ILE A 42 10.56 -9.32 15.10
C ILE A 42 10.44 -10.03 13.75
N TRP A 43 11.60 -10.47 13.22
CA TRP A 43 11.71 -10.99 11.86
C TRP A 43 11.74 -12.51 11.79
N LYS A 44 12.54 -13.12 12.68
CA LYS A 44 12.68 -14.59 12.80
C LYS A 44 12.75 -14.99 14.28
N ASN A 45 12.36 -16.22 14.56
CA ASN A 45 12.47 -16.80 15.90
C ASN A 45 13.58 -17.88 15.98
N ASN A 46 14.19 -18.25 14.85
CA ASN A 46 15.30 -19.20 14.80
C ASN A 46 16.61 -18.44 14.91
N TYR A 47 17.51 -18.99 15.68
CA TYR A 47 18.70 -18.31 16.14
C TYR A 47 19.95 -19.20 16.07
N GLU A 48 21.00 -18.66 15.46
CA GLU A 48 22.36 -19.11 15.64
C GLU A 48 23.08 -18.16 16.62
N GLU A 49 23.73 -18.71 17.63
CA GLU A 49 24.33 -17.93 18.69
C GLU A 49 25.59 -17.22 18.19
N PRO A 50 25.66 -15.86 18.16
CA PRO A 50 26.90 -15.19 17.93
C PRO A 50 27.82 -15.47 19.12
N LYS A 51 28.98 -16.05 18.87
CA LYS A 51 29.99 -16.29 19.88
C LYS A 51 30.50 -14.94 20.41
N ASN A 52 30.58 -14.77 21.73
CA ASN A 52 31.24 -13.64 22.42
C ASN A 52 30.57 -12.24 22.29
N ILE A 53 29.27 -12.13 22.06
CA ILE A 53 28.57 -10.83 22.05
C ILE A 53 27.58 -10.76 23.20
N LYS A 54 27.64 -9.65 24.00
CA LYS A 54 26.63 -9.36 25.02
C LYS A 54 25.31 -9.00 24.36
N ILE A 55 24.36 -9.92 24.36
CA ILE A 55 23.03 -9.74 23.77
C ILE A 55 22.19 -8.82 24.67
N LYS A 56 21.73 -7.69 24.09
CA LYS A 56 20.84 -6.74 24.78
C LYS A 56 19.40 -7.28 24.83
N GLU A 57 18.56 -6.74 25.71
CA GLU A 57 17.19 -7.15 25.89
C GLU A 57 16.22 -6.23 25.11
N ILE A 58 15.10 -6.80 24.61
CA ILE A 58 13.98 -6.03 24.04
C ILE A 58 13.38 -5.17 25.17
N SER A 59 13.35 -3.84 24.97
CA SER A 59 12.88 -2.90 25.98
C SER A 59 11.35 -2.96 26.14
N LYS A 60 10.62 -3.00 25.03
CA LYS A 60 9.16 -2.95 25.04
C LYS A 60 8.57 -3.53 23.74
N LYS A 61 7.43 -4.22 23.86
CA LYS A 61 6.58 -4.58 22.72
C LYS A 61 5.54 -3.49 22.52
N THR A 62 5.31 -3.08 21.29
CA THR A 62 4.23 -2.16 20.94
C THR A 62 2.93 -2.93 20.67
N GLU A 63 1.83 -2.20 20.47
CA GLU A 63 0.54 -2.77 20.07
C GLU A 63 0.46 -3.11 18.58
N TYR A 64 1.44 -2.63 17.77
CA TYR A 64 1.41 -2.76 16.32
C TYR A 64 2.13 -4.02 15.84
N SER A 65 1.63 -4.54 14.72
CA SER A 65 2.26 -5.66 14.03
C SER A 65 2.01 -5.57 12.52
N ILE A 66 2.99 -5.98 11.73
CA ILE A 66 2.82 -6.23 10.30
C ILE A 66 2.57 -7.71 10.07
N ASP A 67 1.86 -8.07 9.02
CA ASP A 67 1.54 -9.45 8.75
C ASP A 67 2.67 -10.18 7.96
N LYS A 68 2.55 -11.50 7.86
CA LYS A 68 3.53 -12.35 7.18
C LYS A 68 3.61 -12.03 5.67
N LYS A 69 2.50 -11.68 5.03
CA LYS A 69 2.48 -11.38 3.59
C LYS A 69 3.28 -10.13 3.26
N LEU A 70 3.18 -9.09 4.12
CA LEU A 70 3.99 -7.88 3.97
C LEU A 70 5.47 -8.18 4.26
N ILE A 71 5.80 -9.03 5.24
CA ILE A 71 7.17 -9.47 5.50
C ILE A 71 7.75 -10.16 4.27
N ASP A 72 7.03 -11.13 3.70
CA ASP A 72 7.46 -11.87 2.51
C ASP A 72 7.65 -10.92 1.30
N PHE A 73 6.75 -9.95 1.15
CA PHE A 73 6.90 -8.91 0.13
C PHE A 73 8.15 -8.04 0.36
N ILE A 74 8.44 -7.63 1.60
CA ILE A 74 9.64 -6.84 1.94
C ILE A 74 10.91 -7.63 1.61
N GLU A 75 10.97 -8.92 1.96
CA GLU A 75 12.10 -9.80 1.64
C GLU A 75 12.32 -9.89 0.12
N TRP A 76 11.25 -10.15 -0.61
CA TRP A 76 11.29 -10.21 -2.07
C TRP A 76 11.68 -8.86 -2.70
N PHE A 77 11.07 -7.75 -2.24
CA PHE A 77 11.37 -6.39 -2.73
C PHE A 77 12.84 -6.04 -2.55
N SER A 78 13.39 -6.34 -1.36
CA SER A 78 14.82 -6.15 -1.05
C SER A 78 15.72 -6.91 -2.01
N SER A 79 15.43 -8.18 -2.22
CA SER A 79 16.20 -9.05 -3.12
C SER A 79 16.08 -8.62 -4.58
N TYR A 80 14.86 -8.35 -5.05
CA TYR A 80 14.59 -7.98 -6.45
C TYR A 80 15.23 -6.64 -6.84
N ASN A 81 15.16 -5.64 -5.96
CA ASN A 81 15.74 -4.31 -6.22
C ASN A 81 17.19 -4.19 -5.71
N MET A 82 17.79 -5.27 -5.19
CA MET A 82 19.17 -5.30 -4.66
C MET A 82 19.45 -4.20 -3.62
N VAL A 83 18.51 -3.99 -2.70
CA VAL A 83 18.62 -2.95 -1.64
C VAL A 83 18.59 -3.57 -0.26
N PRO A 84 19.29 -3.00 0.73
CA PRO A 84 19.27 -3.48 2.11
C PRO A 84 17.84 -3.59 2.67
N ILE A 85 17.50 -4.76 3.20
CA ILE A 85 16.17 -5.05 3.72
C ILE A 85 15.73 -4.08 4.82
N GLY A 86 16.66 -3.60 5.64
CA GLY A 86 16.37 -2.60 6.66
C GLY A 86 15.97 -1.24 6.07
N LEU A 87 16.44 -0.89 4.86
CA LEU A 87 15.98 0.32 4.16
C LEU A 87 14.53 0.14 3.65
N VAL A 88 14.20 -1.05 3.14
CA VAL A 88 12.81 -1.36 2.76
C VAL A 88 11.90 -1.30 3.98
N LEU A 89 12.31 -1.88 5.10
CA LEU A 89 11.58 -1.78 6.36
C LEU A 89 11.40 -0.31 6.79
N LYS A 90 12.40 0.55 6.62
CA LYS A 90 12.31 1.98 6.90
C LYS A 90 11.21 2.66 6.07
N MET A 91 11.01 2.25 4.81
CA MET A 91 9.92 2.78 3.98
C MET A 91 8.54 2.34 4.49
N VAL A 92 8.43 1.16 5.11
CA VAL A 92 7.17 0.61 5.66
C VAL A 92 6.78 1.24 6.98
N ILE A 93 7.72 1.31 7.93
CA ILE A 93 7.43 1.81 9.28
C ILE A 93 7.75 3.29 9.45
N GLY A 94 8.49 3.90 8.52
CA GLY A 94 8.83 5.32 8.55
C GLY A 94 9.55 5.73 9.84
N ASN A 95 9.19 6.89 10.39
CA ASN A 95 9.73 7.42 11.64
C ASN A 95 8.85 7.04 12.84
N THR A 96 8.46 5.76 12.95
CA THR A 96 7.57 5.28 14.03
C THR A 96 8.19 5.42 15.41
N ASP A 97 9.53 5.38 15.52
CA ASP A 97 10.28 5.67 16.75
C ASP A 97 9.85 6.99 17.39
N LYS A 98 9.54 8.01 16.59
CA LYS A 98 9.16 9.34 17.05
C LYS A 98 7.71 9.46 17.53
N PHE A 99 6.82 8.55 17.13
CA PHE A 99 5.39 8.74 17.39
C PHE A 99 4.65 7.49 17.88
N ILE A 100 5.28 6.34 17.92
CA ILE A 100 4.58 5.08 18.27
C ILE A 100 3.97 5.11 19.68
N ASN A 101 4.58 5.85 20.59
CA ASN A 101 4.14 6.02 21.96
C ASN A 101 3.22 7.25 22.16
N ILE A 102 3.00 8.07 21.12
CA ILE A 102 2.13 9.23 21.24
C ILE A 102 0.69 8.75 21.14
N LYS A 103 -0.11 9.06 22.17
CA LYS A 103 -1.57 8.90 22.10
C LYS A 103 -2.09 10.00 21.18
N ASP A 104 -2.55 9.64 20.02
CA ASP A 104 -3.20 10.54 19.10
C ASP A 104 -4.71 10.30 19.08
N ASP A 105 -5.43 11.36 18.75
CA ASP A 105 -6.79 11.22 18.27
C ASP A 105 -6.79 10.38 16.99
N SER A 106 -7.85 9.61 16.79
CA SER A 106 -8.01 8.87 15.54
C SER A 106 -8.20 9.86 14.40
N ILE A 107 -7.64 9.53 13.22
CA ILE A 107 -7.95 10.31 12.02
C ILE A 107 -9.47 10.34 11.82
N ILE A 108 -10.03 11.55 11.75
CA ILE A 108 -11.43 11.79 11.41
C ILE A 108 -11.43 12.33 9.98
N LEU A 109 -11.96 11.55 9.05
CA LEU A 109 -12.22 12.01 7.69
C LEU A 109 -13.53 12.79 7.70
N LYS A 110 -13.49 14.00 7.17
CA LYS A 110 -14.66 14.86 7.10
C LYS A 110 -15.73 14.20 6.23
N LYS A 111 -16.96 14.14 6.72
CA LYS A 111 -18.10 13.69 5.93
C LYS A 111 -18.50 14.78 4.95
N THR A 112 -18.84 14.40 3.75
CA THR A 112 -19.31 15.26 2.66
C THR A 112 -20.65 14.74 2.15
N GLU A 113 -21.32 15.51 1.34
CA GLU A 113 -22.53 15.08 0.67
C GLU A 113 -22.19 14.04 -0.40
N LYS A 114 -22.96 12.98 -0.42
CA LYS A 114 -22.78 11.90 -1.38
C LYS A 114 -23.75 12.05 -2.53
N LYS A 115 -23.25 11.98 -3.76
CA LYS A 115 -24.05 11.94 -4.97
C LYS A 115 -24.26 10.49 -5.45
N ASN A 116 -25.35 10.28 -6.17
CA ASN A 116 -25.60 9.02 -6.85
C ASN A 116 -25.07 9.10 -8.28
N PHE A 117 -24.42 8.04 -8.70
CA PHE A 117 -23.87 7.89 -10.05
C PHE A 117 -24.33 6.57 -10.63
N ASP A 118 -24.87 6.60 -11.83
CA ASP A 118 -25.27 5.41 -12.57
C ASP A 118 -24.18 5.05 -13.59
N LEU A 119 -23.87 3.78 -13.68
CA LEU A 119 -22.96 3.26 -14.69
C LEU A 119 -23.71 3.06 -16.01
N ASN A 120 -23.13 3.50 -17.11
CA ASN A 120 -23.62 3.10 -18.42
C ASN A 120 -23.33 1.60 -18.68
N GLU A 121 -23.86 1.06 -19.77
CA GLU A 121 -23.75 -0.37 -20.11
C GLU A 121 -22.28 -0.84 -20.22
N GLU A 122 -21.40 -0.05 -20.86
CA GLU A 122 -19.98 -0.41 -21.00
C GLU A 122 -19.27 -0.40 -19.67
N GLN A 123 -19.51 0.60 -18.82
CA GLN A 123 -18.94 0.70 -17.48
C GLN A 123 -19.42 -0.43 -16.57
N PHE A 124 -20.71 -0.79 -16.68
CA PHE A 124 -21.28 -1.90 -15.93
C PHE A 124 -20.69 -3.24 -16.38
N ALA A 125 -20.52 -3.44 -17.70
CA ALA A 125 -19.86 -4.62 -18.24
C ALA A 125 -18.38 -4.69 -17.79
N ALA A 126 -17.66 -3.54 -17.79
CA ALA A 126 -16.30 -3.46 -17.29
C ALA A 126 -16.23 -3.80 -15.79
N LEU A 127 -17.12 -3.27 -14.96
CA LEU A 127 -17.18 -3.61 -13.55
C LEU A 127 -17.40 -5.11 -13.34
N LYS A 128 -18.36 -5.72 -14.04
CA LYS A 128 -18.60 -7.18 -13.99
C LYS A 128 -17.37 -7.98 -14.41
N PHE A 129 -16.69 -7.54 -15.46
CA PHE A 129 -15.46 -8.19 -15.92
C PHE A 129 -14.37 -8.15 -14.83
N LEU A 130 -14.13 -6.99 -14.22
CA LEU A 130 -13.17 -6.83 -13.15
C LEU A 130 -13.51 -7.67 -11.90
N GLU A 131 -14.79 -7.92 -11.64
CA GLU A 131 -15.27 -8.68 -10.49
C GLU A 131 -15.16 -10.20 -10.62
N LYS A 132 -14.94 -10.74 -11.81
CA LYS A 132 -14.82 -12.20 -12.03
C LYS A 132 -13.69 -12.84 -11.21
N THR A 133 -12.71 -12.06 -10.74
CA THR A 133 -11.53 -12.51 -9.99
C THR A 133 -11.63 -12.23 -8.49
N LYS A 134 -12.79 -12.51 -7.90
CA LYS A 134 -12.99 -12.31 -6.45
C LYS A 134 -11.97 -13.12 -5.64
N ASN A 135 -11.26 -12.42 -4.73
CA ASN A 135 -10.36 -12.99 -3.72
C ASN A 135 -9.19 -13.84 -4.26
N LYS A 136 -8.72 -13.57 -5.47
CA LYS A 136 -7.51 -14.19 -6.04
C LYS A 136 -6.63 -13.10 -6.63
N PHE A 137 -5.33 -13.37 -6.65
CA PHE A 137 -4.41 -12.54 -7.43
C PHE A 137 -4.80 -12.56 -8.89
N ASP A 138 -4.95 -11.40 -9.46
CA ASP A 138 -5.23 -11.17 -10.87
C ASP A 138 -4.79 -9.77 -11.27
N VAL A 139 -4.23 -9.65 -12.45
CA VAL A 139 -3.91 -8.36 -13.06
C VAL A 139 -4.93 -8.09 -14.16
N SER A 140 -5.73 -7.06 -13.96
CA SER A 140 -6.73 -6.64 -14.94
C SER A 140 -6.44 -5.21 -15.39
N VAL A 141 -6.46 -4.98 -16.70
CA VAL A 141 -6.26 -3.66 -17.32
C VAL A 141 -7.62 -3.09 -17.73
N LEU A 142 -7.96 -1.93 -17.18
CA LEU A 142 -9.09 -1.11 -17.58
C LEU A 142 -8.57 0.01 -18.49
N GLN A 143 -8.78 -0.15 -19.79
CA GLN A 143 -8.39 0.85 -20.78
C GLN A 143 -9.61 1.68 -21.21
N GLY A 144 -9.43 2.98 -21.36
CA GLY A 144 -10.48 3.86 -21.91
C GLY A 144 -9.97 5.26 -22.12
N THR A 145 -10.59 6.00 -23.04
CA THR A 145 -10.24 7.39 -23.31
C THR A 145 -10.42 8.27 -22.06
N THR A 146 -9.82 9.45 -22.07
CA THR A 146 -10.10 10.47 -21.04
C THR A 146 -11.59 10.82 -21.08
N GLY A 147 -12.23 10.91 -19.92
CA GLY A 147 -13.67 11.14 -19.84
C GLY A 147 -14.57 9.90 -20.02
N SER A 148 -14.02 8.69 -20.26
CA SER A 148 -14.84 7.46 -20.38
C SER A 148 -15.41 6.93 -19.03
N GLY A 149 -15.09 7.59 -17.92
CA GLY A 149 -15.57 7.20 -16.59
C GLY A 149 -14.82 6.02 -15.95
N LYS A 150 -13.56 5.74 -16.33
CA LYS A 150 -12.71 4.73 -15.70
C LYS A 150 -12.71 4.83 -14.17
N THR A 151 -12.62 6.06 -13.66
CA THR A 151 -12.62 6.37 -12.23
C THR A 151 -13.88 5.86 -11.55
N LEU A 152 -15.04 6.08 -12.14
CA LEU A 152 -16.32 5.61 -11.60
C LEU A 152 -16.39 4.09 -11.53
N VAL A 153 -15.87 3.39 -12.53
CA VAL A 153 -15.82 1.91 -12.57
C VAL A 153 -15.00 1.39 -11.41
N TYR A 154 -13.78 1.91 -11.18
CA TYR A 154 -12.97 1.40 -10.07
C TYR A 154 -13.46 1.92 -8.71
N PHE A 155 -14.12 3.06 -8.61
CA PHE A 155 -14.77 3.50 -7.37
C PHE A 155 -15.89 2.55 -6.95
N GLU A 156 -16.76 2.11 -7.88
CA GLU A 156 -17.78 1.09 -7.59
C GLU A 156 -17.15 -0.24 -7.14
N ARG A 157 -16.02 -0.62 -7.75
CA ARG A 157 -15.29 -1.80 -7.29
C ARG A 157 -14.73 -1.63 -5.88
N ILE A 158 -14.10 -0.51 -5.57
CA ILE A 158 -13.60 -0.17 -4.23
C ILE A 158 -14.75 -0.20 -3.21
N LYS A 159 -15.90 0.38 -3.52
CA LYS A 159 -17.09 0.38 -2.65
C LYS A 159 -17.52 -1.04 -2.25
N LYS A 160 -17.43 -2.03 -3.15
CA LYS A 160 -17.70 -3.43 -2.84
C LYS A 160 -16.62 -4.08 -1.96
N ILE A 161 -15.38 -3.66 -2.06
CA ILE A 161 -14.26 -4.14 -1.23
C ILE A 161 -14.38 -3.62 0.20
N ILE A 162 -14.63 -2.32 0.37
CA ILE A 162 -14.75 -1.73 1.71
C ILE A 162 -15.99 -2.19 2.46
N LYS A 163 -17.10 -2.51 1.76
CA LYS A 163 -18.29 -3.13 2.37
C LYS A 163 -17.98 -4.47 3.04
N LYS A 164 -16.93 -5.19 2.62
CA LYS A 164 -16.43 -6.43 3.23
C LYS A 164 -15.40 -6.20 4.33
N ASN A 165 -15.30 -4.96 4.82
CA ASN A 165 -14.33 -4.53 5.83
C ASN A 165 -12.86 -4.65 5.39
N ASN A 166 -12.57 -4.73 4.10
CA ASN A 166 -11.22 -4.67 3.53
C ASN A 166 -10.81 -3.23 3.21
N GLN A 167 -9.53 -3.04 2.91
CA GLN A 167 -8.94 -1.75 2.56
C GLN A 167 -8.62 -1.72 1.06
N ALA A 168 -8.67 -0.53 0.49
CA ALA A 168 -8.28 -0.26 -0.89
C ALA A 168 -7.12 0.73 -0.94
N LEU A 169 -6.16 0.47 -1.82
CA LEU A 169 -5.10 1.40 -2.17
C LEU A 169 -5.32 1.87 -3.60
N VAL A 170 -5.34 3.19 -3.79
CA VAL A 170 -5.33 3.83 -5.11
C VAL A 170 -4.00 4.55 -5.25
N LEU A 171 -3.18 4.11 -6.19
CA LEU A 171 -1.95 4.79 -6.57
C LEU A 171 -2.25 5.75 -7.71
N LEU A 172 -1.83 7.00 -7.54
CA LEU A 172 -1.90 8.07 -8.53
C LEU A 172 -0.55 8.77 -8.62
N PRO A 173 -0.11 9.18 -9.80
CA PRO A 173 0.97 10.16 -9.92
C PRO A 173 0.63 11.44 -9.13
N GLU A 174 1.62 12.08 -8.49
CA GLU A 174 1.35 13.25 -7.62
C GLU A 174 0.61 14.38 -8.35
N ILE A 175 0.84 14.54 -9.66
CA ILE A 175 0.18 15.57 -10.49
C ILE A 175 -1.33 15.35 -10.64
N PHE A 176 -1.82 14.12 -10.49
CA PHE A 176 -3.24 13.77 -10.57
C PHE A 176 -3.96 13.80 -9.21
N LEU A 177 -3.24 14.08 -8.11
CA LEU A 177 -3.84 14.32 -6.79
C LEU A 177 -4.45 15.73 -6.72
N THR A 178 -5.28 16.08 -7.68
CA THR A 178 -5.89 17.40 -7.86
C THR A 178 -7.12 17.61 -6.98
N ASN A 179 -7.58 18.86 -6.89
CA ASN A 179 -8.83 19.16 -6.22
C ASN A 179 -10.03 18.53 -6.94
N ASP A 180 -9.96 18.41 -8.27
CA ASP A 180 -10.98 17.74 -9.08
C ASP A 180 -11.10 16.25 -8.71
N PHE A 181 -9.97 15.53 -8.61
CA PHE A 181 -10.01 14.15 -8.14
C PHE A 181 -10.59 14.04 -6.72
N LYS A 182 -10.23 14.93 -5.81
CA LYS A 182 -10.78 14.97 -4.44
C LYS A 182 -12.28 15.17 -4.45
N SER A 183 -12.76 16.16 -5.20
CA SER A 183 -14.20 16.46 -5.32
C SER A 183 -14.98 15.25 -5.85
N ARG A 184 -14.50 14.60 -6.93
CA ARG A 184 -15.11 13.37 -7.46
C ARG A 184 -15.13 12.23 -6.44
N PHE A 185 -14.05 12.10 -5.67
CA PHE A 185 -13.97 11.10 -4.60
C PHE A 185 -15.00 11.38 -3.51
N GLU A 186 -15.09 12.63 -3.05
CA GLU A 186 -16.01 13.08 -2.02
C GLU A 186 -17.46 12.91 -2.46
N ASP A 187 -17.79 13.35 -3.67
CA ASP A 187 -19.11 13.16 -4.29
C ASP A 187 -19.54 11.70 -4.33
N PHE A 188 -18.60 10.79 -4.61
CA PHE A 188 -18.89 9.37 -4.74
C PHE A 188 -18.98 8.63 -3.40
N PHE A 189 -18.02 8.88 -2.51
CA PHE A 189 -17.92 8.12 -1.24
C PHE A 189 -18.64 8.80 -0.07
N GLY A 190 -18.87 10.12 -0.11
CA GLY A 190 -19.47 10.91 0.96
C GLY A 190 -18.51 11.23 2.11
N PHE A 191 -17.20 11.21 1.85
CA PHE A 191 -16.17 11.60 2.81
C PHE A 191 -14.85 11.94 2.11
N GLU A 192 -14.01 12.73 2.76
CA GLU A 192 -12.69 13.12 2.25
C GLU A 192 -11.76 11.91 2.10
N PRO A 193 -10.93 11.85 1.02
CA PRO A 193 -9.93 10.80 0.88
C PRO A 193 -8.80 10.97 1.90
N ALA A 194 -8.33 9.88 2.49
CA ALA A 194 -7.02 9.87 3.13
C ALA A 194 -5.95 9.91 2.04
N ILE A 195 -5.08 10.94 2.05
CA ILE A 195 -4.09 11.16 0.98
C ILE A 195 -2.67 11.02 1.53
N TRP A 196 -1.84 10.22 0.82
CA TRP A 196 -0.45 9.98 1.16
C TRP A 196 0.50 10.41 0.05
N HIS A 197 1.30 11.44 0.31
CA HIS A 197 2.36 11.89 -0.58
C HIS A 197 3.52 12.55 0.20
N SER A 198 4.56 12.97 -0.50
CA SER A 198 5.78 13.51 0.12
C SER A 198 5.53 14.75 0.99
N LYS A 199 4.62 15.62 0.56
CA LYS A 199 4.36 16.97 1.12
C LYS A 199 3.42 17.02 2.33
N ILE A 200 2.76 15.91 2.74
CA ILE A 200 1.89 15.93 3.92
C ILE A 200 2.71 16.06 5.21
N SER A 201 2.13 16.73 6.21
CA SER A 201 2.80 16.98 7.48
C SER A 201 3.17 15.71 8.24
N PRO A 202 4.20 15.71 9.09
CA PRO A 202 4.54 14.56 9.93
C PRO A 202 3.38 14.08 10.81
N LYS A 203 2.53 14.99 11.29
CA LYS A 203 1.31 14.65 12.06
C LYS A 203 0.32 13.87 11.20
N GLN A 204 0.05 14.31 9.97
CA GLN A 204 -0.82 13.60 9.04
C GLN A 204 -0.26 12.23 8.67
N LYS A 205 1.05 12.13 8.37
CA LYS A 205 1.72 10.84 8.09
C LYS A 205 1.49 9.86 9.23
N ARG A 206 1.66 10.29 10.47
CA ARG A 206 1.45 9.49 11.68
C ARG A 206 0.01 9.00 11.80
N LEU A 207 -0.97 9.91 11.67
CA LEU A 207 -2.39 9.58 11.78
C LEU A 207 -2.84 8.61 10.70
N ILE A 208 -2.39 8.82 9.45
CA ILE A 208 -2.69 7.91 8.33
C ILE A 208 -2.05 6.55 8.57
N TRP A 209 -0.77 6.49 8.95
CA TRP A 209 -0.08 5.23 9.22
C TRP A 209 -0.81 4.41 10.31
N LYS A 210 -1.16 5.05 11.43
CA LYS A 210 -1.95 4.42 12.50
C LYS A 210 -3.34 4.00 12.04
N GLY A 211 -3.99 4.82 11.22
CA GLY A 211 -5.30 4.51 10.64
C GLY A 211 -5.27 3.28 9.72
N ILE A 212 -4.22 3.13 8.92
CA ILE A 212 -4.02 2.01 8.01
C ILE A 212 -3.76 0.70 8.77
N ILE A 213 -2.78 0.70 9.67
CA ILE A 213 -2.40 -0.52 10.43
C ILE A 213 -3.51 -1.01 11.36
N ASN A 214 -4.41 -0.12 11.80
CA ASN A 214 -5.56 -0.42 12.64
C ASN A 214 -6.86 -0.66 11.85
N ASN A 215 -6.80 -0.70 10.52
CA ASN A 215 -7.98 -0.85 9.63
C ASN A 215 -9.07 0.22 9.81
N LYS A 216 -8.72 1.41 10.34
CA LYS A 216 -9.63 2.55 10.47
C LYS A 216 -9.79 3.33 9.16
N ILE A 217 -8.73 3.48 8.38
CA ILE A 217 -8.77 4.02 7.02
C ILE A 217 -9.08 2.88 6.05
N LYS A 218 -10.19 3.01 5.31
CA LYS A 218 -10.64 1.99 4.34
C LYS A 218 -10.13 2.24 2.94
N ILE A 219 -9.95 3.50 2.55
CA ILE A 219 -9.43 3.89 1.25
C ILE A 219 -8.26 4.83 1.46
N LEU A 220 -7.13 4.48 0.90
CA LEU A 220 -5.98 5.37 0.82
C LEU A 220 -5.71 5.70 -0.64
N VAL A 221 -5.59 6.98 -0.91
CA VAL A 221 -5.13 7.51 -2.18
C VAL A 221 -3.71 8.02 -1.99
N GLY A 222 -2.79 7.70 -2.88
CA GLY A 222 -1.44 8.20 -2.68
C GLY A 222 -0.49 7.98 -3.83
N ALA A 223 0.67 8.63 -3.72
CA ALA A 223 1.79 8.44 -4.62
C ALA A 223 2.54 7.13 -4.32
N ARG A 224 3.62 6.87 -5.06
CA ARG A 224 4.47 5.67 -5.00
C ARG A 224 4.69 5.09 -3.61
N SER A 225 5.05 5.93 -2.64
CA SER A 225 5.38 5.50 -1.27
C SER A 225 4.20 4.95 -0.48
N ALA A 226 2.95 5.25 -0.88
CA ALA A 226 1.74 4.68 -0.28
C ALA A 226 1.69 3.16 -0.42
N LEU A 227 2.33 2.62 -1.46
CA LEU A 227 2.43 1.19 -1.72
C LEU A 227 3.00 0.40 -0.55
N LEU A 228 3.93 0.98 0.21
CA LEU A 228 4.67 0.26 1.26
C LEU A 228 4.02 0.36 2.64
N LEU A 229 2.91 1.07 2.78
CA LEU A 229 2.23 1.20 4.08
C LEU A 229 1.67 -0.14 4.58
N PRO A 230 1.67 -0.36 5.91
CA PRO A 230 1.29 -1.64 6.52
C PRO A 230 -0.23 -1.79 6.64
N PHE A 231 -0.90 -2.01 5.51
CA PHE A 231 -2.34 -2.28 5.49
C PHE A 231 -2.69 -3.52 6.31
N LYS A 232 -3.72 -3.41 7.14
CA LYS A 232 -4.19 -4.53 7.99
C LYS A 232 -4.98 -5.56 7.19
N LYS A 233 -5.77 -5.11 6.20
CA LYS A 233 -6.68 -5.93 5.40
C LYS A 233 -6.76 -5.42 3.97
N LEU A 234 -5.61 -5.30 3.29
CA LEU A 234 -5.60 -4.88 1.89
C LEU A 234 -6.42 -5.86 1.05
N GLY A 235 -7.35 -5.35 0.25
CA GLY A 235 -8.26 -6.16 -0.57
C GLY A 235 -8.20 -5.84 -2.06
N ILE A 236 -7.62 -4.71 -2.45
CA ILE A 236 -7.42 -4.31 -3.84
C ILE A 236 -6.35 -3.24 -3.94
N ILE A 237 -5.60 -3.26 -5.06
CA ILE A 237 -4.73 -2.17 -5.47
C ILE A 237 -5.22 -1.65 -6.83
N ILE A 238 -5.40 -0.34 -6.95
CA ILE A 238 -5.64 0.36 -8.21
C ILE A 238 -4.38 1.13 -8.54
N VAL A 239 -3.91 1.04 -9.77
CA VAL A 239 -2.81 1.85 -10.30
C VAL A 239 -3.40 2.65 -11.45
N ASP A 240 -3.77 3.90 -11.18
CA ASP A 240 -4.36 4.78 -12.18
C ASP A 240 -3.27 5.50 -12.97
N GLU A 241 -3.52 5.77 -14.25
CA GLU A 241 -2.51 6.26 -15.22
C GLU A 241 -1.22 5.43 -15.17
N GLU A 242 -1.35 4.09 -15.29
CA GLU A 242 -0.26 3.13 -15.09
C GLU A 242 0.95 3.34 -16.00
N HIS A 243 0.73 4.03 -17.11
CA HIS A 243 1.77 4.36 -18.10
C HIS A 243 2.67 5.54 -17.69
N ASP A 244 2.28 6.28 -16.64
CA ASP A 244 2.99 7.49 -16.23
C ASP A 244 4.41 7.16 -15.72
N ALA A 245 5.41 7.86 -16.25
CA ALA A 245 6.82 7.66 -15.92
C ALA A 245 7.13 7.95 -14.43
N SER A 246 6.30 8.77 -13.75
CA SER A 246 6.50 9.10 -12.35
C SER A 246 6.34 7.92 -11.40
N TYR A 247 5.83 6.76 -11.86
CA TYR A 247 5.86 5.53 -11.08
C TYR A 247 7.26 4.98 -10.87
N LYS A 248 8.21 5.35 -11.70
CA LYS A 248 9.63 5.04 -11.49
C LYS A 248 10.23 6.00 -10.46
N GLN A 249 10.83 5.45 -9.42
CA GLN A 249 11.61 6.20 -8.44
C GLN A 249 13.09 6.08 -8.78
N ASP A 250 13.74 7.22 -9.03
CA ASP A 250 15.14 7.29 -9.45
C ASP A 250 16.08 7.74 -8.33
N GLU A 251 15.56 8.11 -7.16
CA GLU A 251 16.35 8.53 -6.00
C GLU A 251 16.17 7.60 -4.80
N GLY A 252 17.24 7.40 -4.04
CA GLY A 252 17.24 6.54 -2.86
C GLY A 252 17.08 5.06 -3.21
N VAL A 253 15.99 4.44 -2.79
CA VAL A 253 15.64 3.08 -3.20
C VAL A 253 14.99 3.13 -4.58
N ILE A 254 15.68 2.63 -5.60
CA ILE A 254 15.19 2.64 -6.98
C ILE A 254 14.19 1.50 -7.19
N TYR A 255 12.98 1.82 -7.67
CA TYR A 255 11.95 0.84 -8.02
C TYR A 255 10.87 1.44 -8.91
N ASN A 256 10.10 0.59 -9.61
CA ASN A 256 8.89 0.98 -10.30
C ASN A 256 7.66 0.61 -9.45
N ALA A 257 6.89 1.61 -9.00
CA ALA A 257 5.77 1.40 -8.09
C ALA A 257 4.61 0.62 -8.74
N ARG A 258 4.38 0.73 -10.07
CA ARG A 258 3.42 -0.08 -10.81
C ARG A 258 3.78 -1.56 -10.70
N ASP A 259 5.02 -1.92 -10.99
CA ASP A 259 5.47 -3.31 -11.01
C ASP A 259 5.51 -3.89 -9.58
N MET A 260 5.92 -3.06 -8.62
CA MET A 260 5.87 -3.44 -7.20
C MET A 260 4.44 -3.58 -6.68
N ALA A 261 3.47 -2.82 -7.21
CA ALA A 261 2.05 -2.96 -6.86
C ALA A 261 1.49 -4.32 -7.33
N ILE A 262 1.87 -4.76 -8.53
CA ILE A 262 1.53 -6.09 -9.05
C ILE A 262 2.12 -7.18 -8.16
N SER A 263 3.40 -7.06 -7.83
CA SER A 263 4.08 -8.03 -6.96
C SER A 263 3.47 -8.05 -5.56
N ARG A 264 3.21 -6.87 -4.95
CA ARG A 264 2.53 -6.80 -3.66
C ARG A 264 1.15 -7.46 -3.69
N ALA A 265 0.36 -7.20 -4.73
CA ALA A 265 -0.95 -7.83 -4.90
C ALA A 265 -0.85 -9.37 -4.96
N ASN A 266 0.21 -9.91 -5.56
CA ASN A 266 0.47 -11.34 -5.59
C ASN A 266 0.75 -11.91 -4.18
N PHE A 267 1.63 -11.26 -3.39
CA PHE A 267 1.89 -11.67 -2.01
C PHE A 267 0.64 -11.57 -1.13
N GLU A 268 -0.16 -10.53 -1.31
CA GLU A 268 -1.43 -10.34 -0.60
C GLU A 268 -2.53 -11.30 -1.10
N ARG A 269 -2.38 -11.92 -2.28
CA ARG A 269 -3.37 -12.74 -2.99
C ARG A 269 -4.66 -11.96 -3.28
N ILE A 270 -4.52 -10.74 -3.75
CA ILE A 270 -5.62 -9.81 -4.07
C ILE A 270 -5.54 -9.36 -5.53
N PRO A 271 -6.64 -8.85 -6.10
CA PRO A 271 -6.62 -8.26 -7.43
C PRO A 271 -5.87 -6.92 -7.47
N VAL A 272 -5.23 -6.65 -8.61
CA VAL A 272 -4.70 -5.34 -8.97
C VAL A 272 -5.33 -4.90 -10.29
N ASN A 273 -5.76 -3.64 -10.37
CA ASN A 273 -6.24 -3.03 -11.60
C ASN A 273 -5.29 -1.96 -12.07
N LEU A 274 -4.78 -2.14 -13.26
CA LEU A 274 -4.07 -1.12 -14.01
C LEU A 274 -5.09 -0.34 -14.82
N VAL A 275 -5.14 0.97 -14.64
CA VAL A 275 -6.09 1.86 -15.29
C VAL A 275 -5.31 2.83 -16.17
N THR A 276 -5.73 3.00 -17.43
CA THR A 276 -4.96 3.81 -18.38
C THR A 276 -5.81 4.22 -19.59
N SER A 277 -5.42 5.31 -20.22
CA SER A 277 -5.90 5.66 -21.57
C SER A 277 -5.11 4.90 -22.64
N VAL A 278 -3.80 4.81 -22.48
CA VAL A 278 -2.88 4.10 -23.38
C VAL A 278 -1.97 3.22 -22.54
N PRO A 279 -2.03 1.89 -22.67
CA PRO A 279 -1.17 1.00 -21.90
C PRO A 279 0.32 1.26 -22.19
N SER A 280 1.15 1.15 -21.14
CA SER A 280 2.61 1.08 -21.34
C SER A 280 3.00 -0.10 -22.22
N ILE A 281 4.20 -0.07 -22.80
CA ILE A 281 4.69 -1.15 -23.69
C ILE A 281 4.69 -2.50 -22.95
N GLU A 282 5.12 -2.53 -21.71
CA GLU A 282 5.16 -3.72 -20.86
C GLU A 282 3.75 -4.26 -20.60
N THR A 283 2.82 -3.37 -20.24
CA THR A 283 1.41 -3.72 -20.02
C THR A 283 0.76 -4.24 -21.30
N TYR A 284 0.99 -3.56 -22.43
CA TYR A 284 0.51 -4.00 -23.74
C TYR A 284 1.03 -5.41 -24.10
N ASN A 285 2.33 -5.65 -23.91
CA ASN A 285 2.92 -6.95 -24.18
C ASN A 285 2.33 -8.05 -23.28
N ASN A 286 2.09 -7.76 -22.01
CA ASN A 286 1.45 -8.70 -21.08
C ASN A 286 -0.02 -8.97 -21.44
N ILE A 287 -0.76 -7.99 -21.97
CA ILE A 287 -2.11 -8.19 -22.53
C ILE A 287 -2.04 -9.11 -23.74
N LYS A 288 -1.15 -8.83 -24.72
CA LYS A 288 -0.96 -9.63 -25.94
C LYS A 288 -0.64 -11.07 -25.62
N ASN A 289 0.19 -11.31 -24.61
CA ASN A 289 0.58 -12.64 -24.15
C ASN A 289 -0.45 -13.28 -23.19
N LYS A 290 -1.65 -12.71 -23.03
CA LYS A 290 -2.74 -13.21 -22.16
C LYS A 290 -2.35 -13.38 -20.68
N LYS A 291 -1.28 -12.71 -20.24
CA LYS A 291 -0.87 -12.68 -18.83
C LYS A 291 -1.74 -11.73 -18.01
N TYR A 292 -2.22 -10.63 -18.63
CA TYR A 292 -3.13 -9.67 -18.02
C TYR A 292 -4.48 -9.76 -18.70
N ARG A 293 -5.53 -9.69 -17.90
CA ARG A 293 -6.89 -9.56 -18.41
C ARG A 293 -7.12 -8.12 -18.87
N HIS A 294 -7.90 -7.92 -19.92
CA HIS A 294 -8.07 -6.62 -20.53
C HIS A 294 -9.52 -6.34 -20.88
N ILE A 295 -9.99 -5.15 -20.53
CA ILE A 295 -11.30 -4.62 -20.89
C ILE A 295 -11.13 -3.16 -21.36
N LYS A 296 -11.89 -2.80 -22.38
CA LYS A 296 -11.92 -1.43 -22.94
C LYS A 296 -13.29 -0.81 -22.73
N ILE A 297 -13.30 0.50 -22.49
CA ILE A 297 -14.49 1.34 -22.49
C ILE A 297 -14.25 2.52 -23.43
N PHE A 298 -15.16 2.74 -24.38
CA PHE A 298 -14.97 3.72 -25.45
C PHE A 298 -15.92 4.91 -25.33
N LYS A 299 -17.14 4.69 -24.86
CA LYS A 299 -18.13 5.76 -24.72
C LYS A 299 -17.70 6.76 -23.66
N ARG A 300 -17.71 8.05 -24.01
CA ARG A 300 -17.57 9.10 -23.00
C ARG A 300 -18.74 9.00 -22.02
N PHE A 301 -18.46 9.27 -20.76
CA PHE A 301 -19.47 9.41 -19.74
C PHE A 301 -20.10 10.81 -19.95
N ASP A 302 -21.30 10.80 -20.54
CA ASP A 302 -22.14 11.96 -20.87
C ASP A 302 -21.54 13.36 -21.01
N ASP A 303 -22.04 14.05 -22.02
CA ASP A 303 -22.13 15.45 -22.37
C ASP A 303 -21.73 16.52 -21.30
N TYR A 304 -20.65 16.30 -20.59
CA TYR A 304 -19.93 17.40 -19.96
C TYR A 304 -18.90 17.93 -20.94
N PRO A 305 -18.97 19.23 -21.26
CA PRO A 305 -18.10 19.90 -22.21
C PRO A 305 -16.63 19.80 -21.85
#